data_0012d23cb15e9880043e16dbc8cdea67
#
_entry.id   0012d23cb15e9880043e16dbc8cdea67
#
_cell.length_a   1.000
_cell.length_b   1.000
_cell.length_c   1.000
_cell.angle_alpha   90.00
_cell.angle_beta   90.00
_cell.angle_gamma   90.00
#
_symmetry.space_group_name_H-M   'P 1'
#
loop_
_entity.id
_entity.type
_entity.pdbx_description
1 polymer ?
#
loop_
_entity_poly.entity_id
_entity_poly.type
_entity_poly.pdbx_seq_one_letter_code
_entity_poly.pdbx_strand_id
1 'polypeptide(L)'
;LLGAAALGDIGKHFPDTDPAYEGASSMKLLEHVGNLLEEHNYVIENIDATIIAQRPKMLPHIPQMVKNVASALGLEEDQVNIKATTEEGLGFTGSGEGISSQAICMLTPVMDISSFDYMGQAGGGCAGCGGCQNR
;
A
#
# COMPACT_ATOMS: atom_id res chain seq x y z
N LEU A 1 -4.17 -0.23 -0.61
CA LEU A 1 -3.66 1.06 -1.07
C LEU A 1 -4.74 2.14 -0.92
N LEU A 2 -5.83 2.10 -1.69
CA LEU A 2 -6.89 3.13 -1.63
C LEU A 2 -7.44 3.33 -0.20
N GLY A 3 -7.71 2.24 0.51
CA GLY A 3 -8.19 2.30 1.90
C GLY A 3 -7.19 2.95 2.86
N ALA A 4 -5.89 2.70 2.69
CA ALA A 4 -4.84 3.31 3.50
C ALA A 4 -4.74 4.83 3.30
N ALA A 5 -5.05 5.31 2.10
CA ALA A 5 -5.10 6.73 1.75
C ALA A 5 -6.48 7.40 2.02
N ALA A 6 -7.43 6.67 2.58
CA ALA A 6 -8.83 7.10 2.76
C ALA A 6 -9.55 7.49 1.45
N LEU A 7 -9.14 6.91 0.32
CA LEU A 7 -9.72 7.18 -1.00
C LEU A 7 -10.91 6.27 -1.35
N GLY A 8 -11.31 5.41 -0.43
CA GLY A 8 -12.42 4.47 -0.64
C GLY A 8 -11.95 3.12 -1.17
N ASP A 9 -12.69 2.55 -2.08
CA ASP A 9 -12.48 1.22 -2.64
C ASP A 9 -12.35 1.25 -4.18
N ILE A 10 -12.05 0.08 -4.74
CA ILE A 10 -11.84 -0.08 -6.18
C ILE A 10 -13.13 0.20 -6.99
N GLY A 11 -14.30 -0.14 -6.45
CA GLY A 11 -15.59 0.07 -7.13
C GLY A 11 -15.94 1.55 -7.29
N LYS A 12 -15.45 2.40 -6.39
CA LYS A 12 -15.61 3.86 -6.49
C LYS A 12 -14.84 4.46 -7.67
N HIS A 13 -13.66 3.93 -7.97
CA HIS A 13 -12.77 4.46 -9.00
C HIS A 13 -12.96 3.75 -10.35
N PHE A 14 -13.37 2.49 -10.33
CA PHE A 14 -13.52 1.64 -11.50
C PHE A 14 -14.87 0.93 -11.43
N PRO A 15 -16.00 1.64 -11.63
CA PRO A 15 -17.31 1.06 -11.53
C PRO A 15 -17.49 -0.04 -12.59
N ASP A 16 -18.03 -1.19 -12.19
CA ASP A 16 -18.32 -2.33 -13.05
C ASP A 16 -19.42 -2.05 -14.09
N THR A 17 -20.16 -0.96 -13.88
CA THR A 17 -21.18 -0.45 -14.80
C THR A 17 -20.59 0.34 -15.98
N ASP A 18 -19.30 0.70 -15.94
CA ASP A 18 -18.63 1.40 -17.01
C ASP A 18 -17.97 0.39 -17.98
N PRO A 19 -18.42 0.34 -19.26
CA PRO A 19 -17.84 -0.56 -20.25
C PRO A 19 -16.33 -0.40 -20.47
N ALA A 20 -15.74 0.75 -20.10
CA ALA A 20 -14.32 1.00 -20.20
C ALA A 20 -13.48 0.04 -19.33
N TYR A 21 -14.07 -0.50 -18.26
CA TYR A 21 -13.41 -1.41 -17.34
C TYR A 21 -13.78 -2.89 -17.54
N GLU A 22 -14.65 -3.20 -18.51
CA GLU A 22 -15.01 -4.57 -18.82
C GLU A 22 -13.76 -5.37 -19.27
N GLY A 23 -13.45 -6.47 -18.55
CA GLY A 23 -12.26 -7.27 -18.82
C GLY A 23 -10.92 -6.56 -18.55
N ALA A 24 -10.92 -5.43 -17.85
CA ALA A 24 -9.69 -4.71 -17.52
C ALA A 24 -8.72 -5.59 -16.72
N SER A 25 -7.45 -5.51 -17.07
CA SER A 25 -6.39 -6.17 -16.31
C SER A 25 -6.28 -5.56 -14.91
N SER A 26 -6.33 -6.40 -13.86
CA SER A 26 -6.11 -5.96 -12.47
C SER A 26 -4.77 -5.26 -12.27
N MET A 27 -3.75 -5.61 -13.06
CA MET A 27 -2.43 -4.94 -13.01
C MET A 27 -2.54 -3.50 -13.51
N LYS A 28 -3.31 -3.23 -14.57
CA LYS A 28 -3.56 -1.86 -15.05
C LYS A 28 -4.36 -1.04 -14.04
N LEU A 29 -5.32 -1.67 -13.35
CA LEU A 29 -6.03 -1.00 -12.26
C LEU A 29 -5.08 -0.68 -11.10
N LEU A 30 -4.14 -1.56 -10.81
CA LEU A 30 -3.12 -1.33 -9.77
C LEU A 30 -2.19 -0.17 -10.14
N GLU A 31 -1.71 -0.09 -11.38
CA GLU A 31 -0.92 1.04 -11.90
C GLU A 31 -1.69 2.37 -11.74
N HIS A 32 -2.98 2.37 -12.10
CA HIS A 32 -3.81 3.56 -11.93
C HIS A 32 -3.98 3.95 -10.45
N VAL A 33 -4.12 2.98 -9.55
CA VAL A 33 -4.15 3.24 -8.10
C VAL A 33 -2.83 3.83 -7.62
N GLY A 34 -1.69 3.37 -8.14
CA GLY A 34 -0.39 3.97 -7.86
C GLY A 34 -0.36 5.46 -8.22
N ASN A 35 -0.78 5.80 -9.43
CA ASN A 35 -0.86 7.19 -9.90
C ASN A 35 -1.79 8.04 -9.02
N LEU A 36 -2.95 7.50 -8.61
CA LEU A 36 -3.87 8.20 -7.69
C LEU A 36 -3.21 8.51 -6.33
N LEU A 37 -2.37 7.62 -5.82
CA LEU A 37 -1.64 7.89 -4.57
C LEU A 37 -0.64 9.03 -4.75
N GLU A 38 0.10 9.05 -5.85
CA GLU A 38 1.03 10.13 -6.19
C GLU A 38 0.31 11.48 -6.33
N GLU A 39 -0.84 11.52 -7.03
CA GLU A 39 -1.68 12.71 -7.17
C GLU A 39 -2.17 13.24 -5.81
N HIS A 40 -2.34 12.35 -4.83
CA HIS A 40 -2.71 12.70 -3.46
C HIS A 40 -1.51 12.87 -2.53
N ASN A 41 -0.30 12.98 -3.08
CA ASN A 41 0.95 13.17 -2.36
C ASN A 41 1.25 12.06 -1.34
N TYR A 42 1.02 10.80 -1.70
CA TYR A 42 1.43 9.63 -0.94
C TYR A 42 2.54 8.86 -1.64
N VAL A 43 3.50 8.40 -0.85
CA VAL A 43 4.52 7.42 -1.25
C VAL A 43 4.21 6.09 -0.58
N ILE A 44 4.38 5.00 -1.32
CA ILE A 44 4.23 3.65 -0.80
C ILE A 44 5.57 3.24 -0.19
N GLU A 45 5.59 2.96 1.12
CA GLU A 45 6.78 2.46 1.81
C GLU A 45 6.94 0.96 1.65
N ASN A 46 5.86 0.22 1.85
CA ASN A 46 5.84 -1.22 1.68
C ASN A 46 4.42 -1.77 1.46
N ILE A 47 4.37 -3.01 1.01
CA ILE A 47 3.15 -3.80 0.85
C ILE A 47 3.40 -5.20 1.41
N ASP A 48 2.48 -5.68 2.23
CA ASP A 48 2.43 -7.07 2.68
C ASP A 48 1.09 -7.71 2.31
N ALA A 49 1.12 -8.67 1.39
CA ALA A 49 -0.05 -9.34 0.86
C ALA A 49 -0.09 -10.81 1.25
N THR A 50 -1.27 -11.31 1.58
CA THR A 50 -1.52 -12.71 1.90
C THR A 50 -2.54 -13.27 0.92
N ILE A 51 -2.18 -14.37 0.25
CA ILE A 51 -3.07 -15.13 -0.61
C ILE A 51 -3.57 -16.34 0.18
N ILE A 52 -4.87 -16.53 0.24
CA ILE A 52 -5.54 -17.63 0.94
C ILE A 52 -6.13 -18.54 -0.13
N ALA A 53 -5.49 -19.69 -0.34
CA ALA A 53 -5.89 -20.62 -1.39
C ALA A 53 -5.46 -22.05 -1.08
N GLN A 54 -6.38 -23.01 -1.23
CA GLN A 54 -6.06 -24.41 -1.12
C GLN A 54 -5.26 -24.90 -2.33
N ARG A 55 -5.62 -24.45 -3.50
CA ARG A 55 -4.98 -24.78 -4.79
C ARG A 55 -5.09 -23.57 -5.75
N PRO A 56 -4.13 -23.41 -6.69
CA PRO A 56 -2.86 -24.10 -6.85
C PRO A 56 -1.84 -23.73 -5.77
N LYS A 57 -0.70 -24.44 -5.72
CA LYS A 57 0.42 -24.08 -4.85
C LYS A 57 1.01 -22.76 -5.30
N MET A 58 0.93 -21.72 -4.47
CA MET A 58 1.33 -20.35 -4.84
C MET A 58 2.85 -20.13 -4.82
N LEU A 59 3.59 -20.87 -4.01
CA LEU A 59 5.02 -20.66 -3.78
C LEU A 59 5.87 -20.52 -5.05
N PRO A 60 5.70 -21.33 -6.11
CA PRO A 60 6.47 -21.16 -7.34
C PRO A 60 6.20 -19.85 -8.09
N HIS A 61 5.06 -19.21 -7.84
CA HIS A 61 4.61 -18.02 -8.55
C HIS A 61 4.91 -16.72 -7.79
N ILE A 62 5.15 -16.80 -6.48
CA ILE A 62 5.35 -15.63 -5.61
C ILE A 62 6.47 -14.72 -6.11
N PRO A 63 7.66 -15.19 -6.53
CA PRO A 63 8.70 -14.28 -7.00
C PRO A 63 8.28 -13.44 -8.22
N GLN A 64 7.51 -14.03 -9.14
CA GLN A 64 7.01 -13.28 -10.30
C GLN A 64 5.88 -12.32 -9.89
N MET A 65 5.04 -12.68 -8.93
CA MET A 65 4.00 -11.80 -8.41
C MET A 65 4.62 -10.55 -7.75
N VAL A 66 5.68 -10.72 -6.95
CA VAL A 66 6.42 -9.61 -6.33
C VAL A 66 6.95 -8.66 -7.39
N LYS A 67 7.64 -9.19 -8.42
CA LYS A 67 8.16 -8.39 -9.53
C LYS A 67 7.06 -7.61 -10.26
N ASN A 68 5.94 -8.27 -10.53
CA ASN A 68 4.83 -7.64 -11.24
C ASN A 68 4.23 -6.49 -10.42
N VAL A 69 4.00 -6.69 -9.12
CA VAL A 69 3.45 -5.65 -8.24
C VAL A 69 4.43 -4.50 -8.06
N ALA A 70 5.71 -4.80 -7.81
CA ALA A 70 6.76 -3.80 -7.69
C ALA A 70 6.87 -2.96 -8.96
N SER A 71 6.92 -3.61 -10.13
CA SER A 71 6.96 -2.92 -11.43
C SER A 71 5.75 -2.04 -11.69
N ALA A 72 4.54 -2.51 -11.36
CA ALA A 72 3.30 -1.77 -11.56
C ALA A 72 3.19 -0.50 -10.70
N LEU A 73 3.87 -0.50 -9.56
CA LEU A 73 3.81 0.59 -8.58
C LEU A 73 5.11 1.42 -8.51
N GLY A 74 6.11 1.11 -9.35
CA GLY A 74 7.40 1.80 -9.32
C GLY A 74 8.19 1.56 -8.03
N LEU A 75 8.04 0.38 -7.41
CA LEU A 75 8.69 0.00 -6.15
C LEU A 75 9.88 -0.92 -6.40
N GLU A 76 10.78 -1.00 -5.41
CA GLU A 76 11.78 -2.06 -5.34
C GLU A 76 11.15 -3.37 -4.85
N GLU A 77 11.71 -4.52 -5.25
CA GLU A 77 11.15 -5.84 -4.89
C GLU A 77 11.15 -6.08 -3.37
N ASP A 78 12.07 -5.50 -2.63
CA ASP A 78 12.16 -5.63 -1.17
C ASP A 78 11.10 -4.81 -0.40
N GLN A 79 10.40 -3.91 -1.07
CA GLN A 79 9.23 -3.20 -0.53
C GLN A 79 7.94 -4.02 -0.64
N VAL A 80 7.94 -5.13 -1.38
CA VAL A 80 6.75 -5.95 -1.63
C VAL A 80 6.94 -7.36 -1.10
N ASN A 81 6.15 -7.72 -0.10
CA ASN A 81 6.07 -9.09 0.39
C ASN A 81 4.75 -9.74 -0.03
N ILE A 82 4.81 -10.95 -0.57
CA ILE A 82 3.65 -11.79 -0.87
C ILE A 82 3.86 -13.16 -0.24
N LYS A 83 2.88 -13.60 0.53
CA LYS A 83 2.86 -14.92 1.17
C LYS A 83 1.54 -15.61 0.89
N ALA A 84 1.53 -16.92 1.03
CA ALA A 84 0.33 -17.74 0.83
C ALA A 84 0.10 -18.67 2.02
N THR A 85 -1.17 -18.90 2.31
CA THR A 85 -1.61 -19.85 3.32
C THR A 85 -2.83 -20.65 2.82
N THR A 86 -3.12 -21.75 3.51
CA THR A 86 -4.36 -22.52 3.33
C THR A 86 -5.24 -22.34 4.56
N GLU A 87 -6.52 -22.68 4.45
CA GLU A 87 -7.45 -22.79 5.58
C GLU A 87 -7.72 -24.25 5.97
N GLU A 88 -6.77 -25.15 5.67
CA GLU A 88 -6.78 -26.55 6.08
C GLU A 88 -8.09 -27.28 5.69
N GLY A 89 -8.62 -26.95 4.52
CA GLY A 89 -9.88 -27.53 4.01
C GLY A 89 -11.15 -26.85 4.50
N LEU A 90 -11.07 -25.80 5.30
CA LEU A 90 -12.22 -25.09 5.84
C LEU A 90 -12.64 -23.92 4.93
N GLY A 91 -13.94 -23.64 4.91
CA GLY A 91 -14.51 -22.54 4.15
C GLY A 91 -14.38 -22.71 2.62
N PHE A 92 -14.78 -21.66 1.87
CA PHE A 92 -14.80 -21.71 0.40
C PHE A 92 -13.38 -21.73 -0.22
N THR A 93 -12.41 -21.15 0.46
CA THR A 93 -11.00 -21.21 0.04
C THR A 93 -10.39 -22.58 0.31
N GLY A 94 -10.75 -23.20 1.44
CA GLY A 94 -10.30 -24.55 1.82
C GLY A 94 -10.95 -25.63 0.96
N SER A 95 -12.21 -25.49 0.55
CA SER A 95 -12.88 -26.42 -0.39
C SER A 95 -12.36 -26.24 -1.85
N GLY A 96 -11.64 -25.17 -2.14
CA GLY A 96 -11.14 -24.88 -3.48
C GLY A 96 -12.16 -24.20 -4.40
N GLU A 97 -13.25 -23.68 -3.85
CA GLU A 97 -14.28 -22.95 -4.60
C GLU A 97 -13.85 -21.53 -4.96
N GLY A 98 -12.85 -20.98 -4.23
CA GLY A 98 -12.36 -19.65 -4.48
C GLY A 98 -10.99 -19.39 -3.88
N ILE A 99 -10.46 -18.21 -4.19
CA ILE A 99 -9.22 -17.64 -3.64
C ILE A 99 -9.57 -16.32 -2.99
N SER A 100 -9.03 -16.08 -1.82
CA SER A 100 -9.11 -14.80 -1.14
C SER A 100 -7.73 -14.17 -1.04
N SER A 101 -7.65 -12.83 -1.01
CA SER A 101 -6.40 -12.15 -0.69
C SER A 101 -6.66 -10.93 0.19
N GLN A 102 -5.67 -10.63 1.02
CA GLN A 102 -5.66 -9.47 1.89
C GLN A 102 -4.30 -8.79 1.76
N ALA A 103 -4.29 -7.46 1.81
CA ALA A 103 -3.06 -6.71 1.80
C ALA A 103 -3.13 -5.55 2.78
N ILE A 104 -2.00 -5.28 3.43
CA ILE A 104 -1.74 -4.06 4.17
C ILE A 104 -0.57 -3.33 3.53
N CYS A 105 -0.53 -2.02 3.69
CA CYS A 105 0.57 -1.20 3.20
C CYS A 105 0.83 -0.05 4.16
N MET A 106 2.04 0.48 4.12
CA MET A 106 2.38 1.72 4.76
C MET A 106 2.54 2.80 3.69
N LEU A 107 1.91 3.93 3.92
CA LEU A 107 1.98 5.12 3.08
C LEU A 107 2.57 6.26 3.88
N THR A 108 3.45 7.04 3.25
CA THR A 108 3.98 8.28 3.83
C THR A 108 3.47 9.47 3.02
N PRO A 109 2.86 10.49 3.65
CA PRO A 109 2.51 11.71 2.95
C PRO A 109 3.78 12.47 2.57
N VAL A 110 3.88 12.89 1.30
CA VAL A 110 4.94 13.79 0.84
C VAL A 110 4.60 15.19 1.34
N MET A 111 5.28 15.64 2.37
CA MET A 111 5.18 17.02 2.82
C MET A 111 5.98 17.90 1.86
N ASP A 112 5.36 18.93 1.35
CA ASP A 112 6.03 19.95 0.56
C ASP A 112 7.07 20.64 1.45
N ILE A 113 8.37 20.46 1.14
CA ILE A 113 9.49 20.99 1.94
C ILE A 113 9.43 22.52 2.03
N SER A 114 8.74 23.16 1.09
CA SER A 114 8.50 24.60 1.11
C SER A 114 7.72 25.12 2.33
N SER A 115 7.01 24.22 3.05
CA SER A 115 6.31 24.57 4.29
C SER A 115 7.20 24.52 5.55
N PHE A 116 8.37 23.92 5.48
CA PHE A 116 9.30 23.83 6.61
C PHE A 116 10.13 25.12 6.83
N ASP A 117 10.35 25.92 5.81
CA ASP A 117 11.11 27.18 5.92
C ASP A 117 10.40 28.26 6.76
N TYR A 118 9.10 28.12 7.00
CA TYR A 118 8.35 29.10 7.80
C TYR A 118 8.42 28.86 9.33
N MET A 119 8.83 27.67 9.78
CA MET A 119 8.95 27.39 11.22
C MET A 119 10.37 27.60 11.78
N GLY A 120 11.35 27.90 10.95
CA GLY A 120 12.75 28.11 11.35
C GLY A 120 13.09 29.50 11.87
N GLN A 121 12.18 30.50 11.83
CA GLN A 121 12.44 31.87 12.27
C GLN A 121 11.68 32.34 13.51
N ALA A 122 11.06 31.43 14.26
CA ALA A 122 10.63 31.76 15.61
C ALA A 122 11.79 31.50 16.59
N GLY A 123 12.82 32.38 16.52
CA GLY A 123 13.85 32.52 17.55
C GLY A 123 13.23 33.02 18.85
N GLY A 124 12.62 32.13 19.59
CA GLY A 124 12.21 32.31 20.98
C GLY A 124 13.26 31.70 21.87
N GLY A 125 14.32 32.42 22.18
CA GLY A 125 15.25 32.03 23.23
C GLY A 125 14.49 31.79 24.53
N CYS A 126 14.71 30.66 25.17
CA CYS A 126 14.30 30.40 26.55
C CYS A 126 15.02 31.40 27.49
N ALA A 127 14.48 32.61 27.60
CA ALA A 127 14.84 33.53 28.71
C ALA A 127 14.07 33.05 29.94
N GLY A 128 14.68 32.23 30.79
CA GLY A 128 14.07 31.88 32.07
C GLY A 128 14.36 30.48 32.65
N CYS A 129 15.37 29.75 32.19
CA CYS A 129 15.86 28.59 32.94
C CYS A 129 17.05 28.99 33.84
N GLY A 130 16.75 29.71 34.90
CA GLY A 130 17.68 29.81 36.04
C GLY A 130 17.56 28.56 36.90
N GLY A 131 18.46 27.60 36.78
CA GLY A 131 18.46 26.45 37.69
C GLY A 131 19.14 25.18 37.19
N CYS A 132 20.26 25.23 36.52
CA CYS A 132 21.19 24.09 36.42
C CYS A 132 22.59 24.54 36.82
N GLN A 133 22.77 24.77 38.12
CA GLN A 133 24.10 24.80 38.74
C GLN A 133 24.20 23.61 39.68
N ASN A 134 25.16 22.78 39.41
CA ASN A 134 25.85 21.80 40.27
C ASN A 134 25.01 20.73 40.99
N ARG A 135 25.08 19.50 40.46
CA ARG A 135 25.75 18.42 41.22
C ARG A 135 26.15 17.30 40.27
#